data_b7dbe83348770e936fb72ba07924a56e
#
_entry.id   b7dbe83348770e936fb72ba07924a56e
#
_cell.length_a   1.000
_cell.length_b   1.000
_cell.length_c   1.000
_cell.angle_alpha   90.00
_cell.angle_beta   90.00
_cell.angle_gamma   90.00
#
_symmetry.space_group_name_H-M   'P 1'
#
loop_
_entity.id
_entity.type
_entity.pdbx_description
1 polymer ?
#
loop_
_entity_poly.entity_id
_entity_poly.type
_entity_poly.pdbx_seq_one_letter_code
_entity_poly.pdbx_strand_id
1 'polypeptide(L)'
;MSKKPTVLMILDGYGLNDNCQHNAVCEGKTPVMDQLMSQCPFVKGEASGMAVGLPEGQMGNSEVGHLNMGAGRIVYQELTRITKSIQDGDFFQIPEFLTAIENCKKHDSALHMFGPVSYTHLTLPTICSV
;
A
#
# COMPACT_ATOMS: atom_id res chain seq x y z
N MET A 1 -14.41 -36.56 -8.73
CA MET A 1 -14.45 -35.32 -9.52
C MET A 1 -13.06 -35.04 -10.04
N SER A 2 -12.86 -34.91 -11.35
CA SER A 2 -11.58 -34.52 -11.91
C SER A 2 -11.32 -33.04 -11.57
N LYS A 3 -10.20 -32.76 -10.92
CA LYS A 3 -9.75 -31.37 -10.64
C LYS A 3 -9.40 -30.72 -11.98
N LYS A 4 -10.06 -29.60 -12.31
CA LYS A 4 -9.67 -28.78 -13.47
C LYS A 4 -8.52 -27.85 -13.03
N PRO A 5 -7.39 -27.83 -13.74
CA PRO A 5 -6.32 -26.91 -13.41
C PRO A 5 -6.75 -25.47 -13.70
N THR A 6 -6.33 -24.55 -12.82
CA THR A 6 -6.47 -23.11 -13.00
C THR A 6 -5.09 -22.51 -13.13
N VAL A 7 -4.90 -21.63 -14.11
CA VAL A 7 -3.64 -20.92 -14.33
C VAL A 7 -3.87 -19.45 -14.04
N LEU A 8 -3.07 -18.88 -13.13
CA LEU A 8 -2.96 -17.45 -12.93
C LEU A 8 -1.67 -16.99 -13.60
N MET A 9 -1.79 -16.14 -14.61
CA MET A 9 -0.64 -15.56 -15.32
C MET A 9 -0.54 -14.08 -14.97
N ILE A 10 0.54 -13.69 -14.34
CA ILE A 10 0.82 -12.31 -13.94
C ILE A 10 1.85 -11.73 -14.91
N LEU A 11 1.46 -10.72 -15.67
CA LEU A 11 2.33 -9.98 -16.58
C LEU A 11 2.80 -8.72 -15.84
N ASP A 12 3.82 -8.90 -15.00
CA ASP A 12 4.34 -7.83 -14.16
C ASP A 12 4.91 -6.68 -15.00
N GLY A 13 4.54 -5.45 -14.67
CA GLY A 13 4.89 -4.26 -15.44
C GLY A 13 4.05 -4.03 -16.71
N TYR A 14 3.11 -4.92 -17.06
CA TYR A 14 2.22 -4.76 -18.19
C TYR A 14 1.01 -3.91 -17.80
N GLY A 15 1.14 -2.58 -17.89
CA GLY A 15 0.10 -1.62 -17.51
C GLY A 15 -0.75 -1.16 -18.71
N LEU A 16 -1.93 -0.63 -18.41
CA LEU A 16 -2.81 0.01 -19.39
C LEU A 16 -2.47 1.50 -19.48
N ASN A 17 -2.24 1.98 -20.71
CA ASN A 17 -2.03 3.38 -20.99
C ASN A 17 -2.62 3.70 -22.36
N ASP A 18 -3.51 4.68 -22.42
CA ASP A 18 -4.16 5.10 -23.67
C ASP A 18 -3.21 5.92 -24.59
N ASN A 19 -2.08 6.39 -24.05
CA ASN A 19 -1.04 7.05 -24.85
C ASN A 19 -0.09 6.01 -25.45
N CYS A 20 -0.08 5.92 -26.77
CA CYS A 20 0.78 4.99 -27.49
C CYS A 20 2.21 5.52 -27.72
N GLN A 21 2.47 6.81 -27.52
CA GLN A 21 3.81 7.36 -27.72
C GLN A 21 4.80 6.78 -26.71
N HIS A 22 5.84 6.12 -27.20
CA HIS A 22 6.85 5.43 -26.36
C HIS A 22 6.27 4.30 -25.48
N ASN A 23 5.16 3.70 -25.92
CA ASN A 23 4.50 2.60 -25.22
C ASN A 23 4.63 1.31 -26.04
N ALA A 24 5.58 0.47 -25.65
CA ALA A 24 5.87 -0.78 -26.35
C ALA A 24 4.67 -1.76 -26.37
N VAL A 25 3.79 -1.71 -25.38
CA VAL A 25 2.56 -2.53 -25.32
C VAL A 25 1.60 -2.11 -26.43
N CYS A 26 1.43 -0.79 -26.64
CA CYS A 26 0.54 -0.25 -27.66
C CYS A 26 1.13 -0.36 -29.07
N GLU A 27 2.44 -0.16 -29.22
CA GLU A 27 3.14 -0.23 -30.51
C GLU A 27 3.42 -1.68 -30.94
N GLY A 28 3.40 -2.61 -30.01
CA GLY A 28 3.62 -4.04 -30.25
C GLY A 28 2.46 -4.72 -30.94
N LYS A 29 2.74 -5.85 -31.59
CA LYS A 29 1.70 -6.73 -32.14
C LYS A 29 1.28 -7.72 -31.06
N THR A 30 0.12 -7.49 -30.46
CA THR A 30 -0.41 -8.28 -29.34
C THR A 30 -1.75 -8.95 -29.63
N PRO A 31 -1.89 -9.70 -30.76
CA PRO A 31 -3.20 -10.19 -31.25
C PRO A 31 -3.93 -11.08 -30.25
N VAL A 32 -3.21 -11.85 -29.43
CA VAL A 32 -3.83 -12.71 -28.41
C VAL A 32 -4.36 -11.86 -27.24
N MET A 33 -3.60 -10.87 -26.78
CA MET A 33 -4.06 -9.97 -25.71
C MET A 33 -5.25 -9.13 -26.19
N ASP A 34 -5.19 -8.61 -27.41
CA ASP A 34 -6.28 -7.83 -28.01
C ASP A 34 -7.57 -8.67 -28.10
N GLN A 35 -7.44 -9.94 -28.49
CA GLN A 35 -8.55 -10.87 -28.52
C GLN A 35 -9.10 -11.15 -27.11
N LEU A 36 -8.24 -11.42 -26.14
CA LEU A 36 -8.65 -11.68 -24.75
C LEU A 36 -9.38 -10.48 -24.16
N MET A 37 -8.84 -9.27 -24.32
CA MET A 37 -9.44 -8.04 -23.81
C MET A 37 -10.79 -7.71 -24.45
N SER A 38 -11.00 -8.10 -25.72
CA SER A 38 -12.25 -7.83 -26.44
C SER A 38 -13.32 -8.89 -26.27
N GLN A 39 -12.94 -10.15 -26.01
CA GLN A 39 -13.88 -11.29 -26.01
C GLN A 39 -14.09 -11.92 -24.63
N CYS A 40 -13.20 -11.68 -23.69
CA CYS A 40 -13.28 -12.23 -22.34
C CYS A 40 -13.70 -11.16 -21.31
N PRO A 41 -14.24 -11.56 -20.14
CA PRO A 41 -14.46 -10.63 -19.06
C PRO A 41 -13.18 -9.89 -18.68
N PHE A 42 -13.24 -8.57 -18.67
CA PHE A 42 -12.11 -7.68 -18.44
C PHE A 42 -12.49 -6.59 -17.45
N VAL A 43 -11.59 -6.29 -16.51
CA VAL A 43 -11.74 -5.21 -15.55
C VAL A 43 -10.39 -4.52 -15.33
N LYS A 44 -10.42 -3.21 -15.23
CA LYS A 44 -9.24 -2.42 -14.84
C LYS A 44 -9.08 -2.46 -13.33
N GLY A 45 -7.87 -2.77 -12.86
CA GLY A 45 -7.49 -2.72 -11.44
C GLY A 45 -6.59 -1.53 -11.16
N GLU A 46 -6.76 -0.93 -10.00
CA GLU A 46 -5.84 0.09 -9.49
C GLU A 46 -4.54 -0.59 -9.02
N ALA A 47 -3.38 0.01 -9.37
CA ALA A 47 -2.07 -0.53 -9.06
C ALA A 47 -1.18 0.45 -8.27
N SER A 48 -1.76 1.51 -7.70
CA SER A 48 -1.01 2.56 -6.98
C SER A 48 -1.79 3.09 -5.78
N GLY A 49 -1.12 3.81 -4.91
CA GLY A 49 -1.71 4.51 -3.78
C GLY A 49 -2.49 3.62 -2.82
N MET A 50 -3.54 4.16 -2.25
CA MET A 50 -4.36 3.49 -1.24
C MET A 50 -4.98 2.17 -1.70
N ALA A 51 -5.24 2.02 -2.99
CA ALA A 51 -5.80 0.79 -3.56
C ALA A 51 -4.88 -0.43 -3.42
N VAL A 52 -3.58 -0.20 -3.23
CA VAL A 52 -2.58 -1.25 -2.99
C VAL A 52 -1.91 -1.14 -1.62
N GLY A 53 -2.45 -0.31 -0.73
CA GLY A 53 -1.95 -0.15 0.64
C GLY A 53 -0.75 0.78 0.80
N LEU A 54 -0.49 1.61 -0.20
CA LEU A 54 0.54 2.66 -0.18
C LEU A 54 -0.07 4.04 0.09
N PRO A 55 0.73 5.03 0.50
CA PRO A 55 0.27 6.42 0.58
C PRO A 55 -0.31 6.92 -0.74
N GLU A 56 -1.25 7.88 -0.65
CA GLU A 56 -1.84 8.51 -1.83
C GLU A 56 -0.77 9.09 -2.75
N GLY A 57 -0.94 8.90 -4.06
CA GLY A 57 0.00 9.36 -5.08
C GLY A 57 1.30 8.55 -5.21
N GLN A 58 1.52 7.56 -4.36
CA GLN A 58 2.69 6.69 -4.49
C GLN A 58 2.44 5.61 -5.53
N MET A 59 3.38 5.49 -6.48
CA MET A 59 3.35 4.44 -7.50
C MET A 59 3.51 3.07 -6.84
N GLY A 60 2.71 2.10 -7.30
CA GLY A 60 2.82 0.72 -6.87
C GLY A 60 4.11 0.04 -7.33
N ASN A 61 4.35 -1.13 -6.78
CA ASN A 61 5.46 -1.99 -7.17
C ASN A 61 5.03 -3.46 -7.13
N SER A 62 5.90 -4.33 -7.64
CA SER A 62 5.63 -5.77 -7.72
C SER A 62 5.36 -6.40 -6.35
N GLU A 63 6.11 -5.99 -5.31
CA GLU A 63 5.99 -6.56 -3.97
C GLU A 63 4.59 -6.34 -3.39
N VAL A 64 4.13 -5.09 -3.34
CA VAL A 64 2.79 -4.80 -2.80
C VAL A 64 1.67 -5.37 -3.68
N GLY A 65 1.84 -5.39 -5.00
CA GLY A 65 0.86 -5.97 -5.91
C GLY A 65 0.68 -7.49 -5.69
N HIS A 66 1.77 -8.24 -5.65
CA HIS A 66 1.74 -9.67 -5.39
C HIS A 66 1.23 -10.00 -3.98
N LEU A 67 1.60 -9.18 -2.98
CA LEU A 67 1.12 -9.35 -1.61
C LEU A 67 -0.41 -9.20 -1.55
N ASN A 68 -0.98 -8.18 -2.19
CA ASN A 68 -2.42 -7.95 -2.22
C ASN A 68 -3.17 -9.06 -2.97
N MET A 69 -2.64 -9.52 -4.11
CA MET A 69 -3.21 -10.65 -4.84
C MET A 69 -3.19 -11.95 -4.01
N GLY A 70 -2.06 -12.23 -3.35
CA GLY A 70 -1.93 -13.41 -2.50
C GLY A 70 -2.81 -13.36 -1.25
N ALA A 71 -2.99 -12.19 -0.66
CA ALA A 71 -3.83 -11.99 0.51
C ALA A 71 -5.34 -11.90 0.17
N GLY A 72 -5.70 -11.65 -1.09
CA GLY A 72 -7.09 -11.42 -1.51
C GLY A 72 -7.73 -10.18 -0.89
N ARG A 73 -6.93 -9.23 -0.42
CA ARG A 73 -7.36 -7.97 0.21
C ARG A 73 -6.25 -6.93 0.13
N ILE A 74 -6.59 -5.67 0.36
CA ILE A 74 -5.60 -4.61 0.51
C ILE A 74 -4.80 -4.85 1.82
N VAL A 75 -3.49 -4.94 1.70
CA VAL A 75 -2.54 -5.00 2.82
C VAL A 75 -1.87 -3.65 2.93
N TYR A 76 -2.30 -2.85 3.89
CA TYR A 76 -1.71 -1.54 4.15
C TYR A 76 -0.27 -1.68 4.64
N GLN A 77 0.65 -0.98 3.98
CA GLN A 77 2.02 -0.85 4.45
C GLN A 77 2.06 -0.07 5.77
N GLU A 78 3.10 -0.26 6.59
CA GLU A 78 3.15 0.27 7.95
C GLU A 78 2.86 1.79 8.02
N LEU A 79 3.48 2.58 7.15
CA LEU A 79 3.24 4.03 7.11
C LEU A 79 1.77 4.36 6.82
N THR A 80 1.19 3.70 5.83
CA THR A 80 -0.22 3.90 5.43
C THR A 80 -1.16 3.42 6.53
N ARG A 81 -0.86 2.28 7.16
CA ARG A 81 -1.63 1.73 8.27
C ARG A 81 -1.67 2.69 9.47
N ILE A 82 -0.51 3.25 9.85
CA ILE A 82 -0.42 4.21 10.95
C ILE A 82 -1.17 5.50 10.59
N THR A 83 -0.94 6.04 9.38
CA THR A 83 -1.64 7.24 8.91
C THR A 83 -3.15 7.06 8.93
N LYS A 84 -3.62 5.91 8.42
CA LYS A 84 -5.05 5.58 8.42
C LYS A 84 -5.60 5.47 9.85
N SER A 85 -4.88 4.80 10.75
CA SER A 85 -5.26 4.68 12.16
C SER A 85 -5.38 6.05 12.86
N ILE A 86 -4.51 7.00 12.52
CA ILE A 86 -4.60 8.38 13.01
C ILE A 86 -5.85 9.08 12.46
N GLN A 87 -6.12 8.94 11.16
CA GLN A 87 -7.28 9.55 10.51
C GLN A 87 -8.60 9.00 11.02
N ASP A 88 -8.67 7.68 11.24
CA ASP A 88 -9.85 6.99 11.76
C ASP A 88 -10.03 7.23 13.28
N GLY A 89 -9.01 7.72 13.98
CA GLY A 89 -9.04 7.96 15.43
C GLY A 89 -8.60 6.78 16.28
N ASP A 90 -8.40 5.61 15.69
CA ASP A 90 -8.03 4.36 16.39
C ASP A 90 -6.67 4.49 17.09
N PHE A 91 -5.74 5.25 16.48
CA PHE A 91 -4.41 5.50 17.05
C PHE A 91 -4.48 6.07 18.47
N PHE A 92 -5.45 6.94 18.73
CA PHE A 92 -5.62 7.59 20.03
C PHE A 92 -6.30 6.70 21.07
N GLN A 93 -6.74 5.52 20.68
CA GLN A 93 -7.39 4.53 21.54
C GLN A 93 -6.49 3.32 21.84
N ILE A 94 -5.22 3.37 21.42
CA ILE A 94 -4.26 2.28 21.66
C ILE A 94 -4.03 2.14 23.17
N PRO A 95 -4.35 0.97 23.77
CA PRO A 95 -4.31 0.79 25.21
C PRO A 95 -2.95 1.03 25.84
N GLU A 96 -1.87 0.69 25.14
CA GLU A 96 -0.49 0.87 25.58
C GLU A 96 -0.15 2.35 25.75
N PHE A 97 -0.60 3.20 24.81
CA PHE A 97 -0.39 4.64 24.89
C PHE A 97 -1.21 5.24 26.03
N LEU A 98 -2.46 4.86 26.15
CA LEU A 98 -3.32 5.34 27.24
C LEU A 98 -2.76 4.96 28.59
N THR A 99 -2.31 3.72 28.76
CA THR A 99 -1.66 3.25 29.99
C THR A 99 -0.41 4.04 30.34
N ALA A 100 0.44 4.33 29.34
CA ALA A 100 1.65 5.13 29.54
C ALA A 100 1.30 6.57 29.98
N ILE A 101 0.33 7.18 29.33
CA ILE A 101 -0.16 8.54 29.65
C ILE A 101 -0.74 8.58 31.08
N GLU A 102 -1.57 7.61 31.45
CA GLU A 102 -2.15 7.53 32.79
C GLU A 102 -1.08 7.34 33.86
N ASN A 103 -0.07 6.51 33.61
CA ASN A 103 1.06 6.33 34.50
C ASN A 103 1.82 7.62 34.71
N CYS A 104 2.09 8.39 33.66
CA CYS A 104 2.75 9.68 33.76
C CYS A 104 1.91 10.67 34.57
N LYS A 105 0.61 10.76 34.33
CA LYS A 105 -0.31 11.61 35.11
C LYS A 105 -0.34 11.22 36.58
N LYS A 106 -0.34 9.93 36.89
CA LYS A 106 -0.40 9.42 38.27
C LYS A 106 0.86 9.75 39.07
N HIS A 107 2.02 9.78 38.42
CA HIS A 107 3.31 9.96 39.08
C HIS A 107 3.93 11.35 38.83
N ASP A 108 3.17 12.27 38.21
CA ASP A 108 3.64 13.61 37.83
C ASP A 108 4.98 13.54 37.08
N SER A 109 5.06 12.68 36.06
CA SER A 109 6.27 12.38 35.31
C SER A 109 6.10 12.65 33.82
N ALA A 110 7.21 12.83 33.10
CA ALA A 110 7.19 13.06 31.66
C ALA A 110 7.12 11.76 30.85
N LEU A 111 6.42 11.79 29.71
CA LEU A 111 6.46 10.75 28.70
C LEU A 111 7.53 11.10 27.67
N HIS A 112 8.57 10.28 27.57
CA HIS A 112 9.62 10.46 26.59
C HIS A 112 9.32 9.64 25.35
N MET A 113 9.31 10.29 24.18
CA MET A 113 9.08 9.63 22.88
C MET A 113 10.34 9.74 22.03
N PHE A 114 10.73 8.64 21.41
CA PHE A 114 11.87 8.55 20.50
C PHE A 114 11.37 8.13 19.12
N GLY A 115 11.82 8.83 18.08
CA GLY A 115 11.46 8.48 16.71
C GLY A 115 12.27 9.27 15.69
N PRO A 116 12.34 8.79 14.44
CA PRO A 116 12.93 9.58 13.37
C PRO A 116 12.02 10.79 13.09
N VAL A 117 12.64 11.96 12.94
CA VAL A 117 11.94 13.16 12.51
C VAL A 117 12.39 13.49 11.09
N SER A 118 11.49 13.38 10.12
CA SER A 118 11.77 13.77 8.73
C SER A 118 10.49 14.16 8.03
N TYR A 119 10.54 15.23 7.26
CA TYR A 119 9.51 15.61 6.31
C TYR A 119 9.84 15.17 4.88
N THR A 120 11.12 14.93 4.58
CA THR A 120 11.60 14.58 3.23
C THR A 120 12.60 13.43 3.22
N HIS A 121 13.39 13.28 4.28
CA HIS A 121 14.38 12.23 4.44
C HIS A 121 14.40 11.77 5.89
N LEU A 122 14.71 10.50 6.12
CA LEU A 122 14.99 9.98 7.44
C LEU A 122 16.30 10.60 7.95
N THR A 123 16.20 11.55 8.85
CA THR A 123 17.34 12.13 9.56
C THR A 123 17.51 11.49 10.92
N LEU A 124 18.68 11.67 11.53
CA LEU A 124 18.93 11.20 12.89
C LEU A 124 17.88 11.73 13.86
N PRO A 125 17.50 10.95 14.88
CA PRO A 125 16.44 11.31 15.81
C PRO A 125 16.74 12.64 16.51
N THR A 126 15.80 13.56 16.44
CA THR A 126 15.81 14.76 17.26
C THR A 126 15.01 14.46 18.52
N ILE A 127 15.62 14.66 19.68
CA ILE A 127 14.93 14.53 20.96
C ILE A 127 14.07 15.79 21.12
N CYS A 128 12.76 15.63 21.07
CA CYS A 128 11.82 16.68 21.42
C CYS A 128 11.31 16.39 22.84
N SER A 129 11.72 17.18 23.81
CA SER A 129 11.10 17.21 25.13
C SER A 129 9.92 18.19 25.08
N VAL A 130 8.73 17.72 25.36
CA VAL A 130 7.53 18.54 25.58
C VAL A 130 7.21 18.55 27.05
#